data_7730c16e8dca0bc0a353475fbe41c236
#
_entry.id   7730c16e8dca0bc0a353475fbe41c236
#
_cell.length_a   1.000
_cell.length_b   1.000
_cell.length_c   1.000
_cell.angle_alpha   90.00
_cell.angle_beta   90.00
_cell.angle_gamma   90.00
#
_symmetry.space_group_name_H-M   'P 1'
#
loop_
_entity.id
_entity.type
_entity.pdbx_description
1 polymer ?
#
loop_
_entity_poly.entity_id
_entity_poly.type
_entity_poly.pdbx_seq_one_letter_code
_entity_poly.pdbx_strand_id
1 'polypeptide(L)'
;MQLVFLDRSNLAYKDYGYVDSNFEIALDLVIIQKSIFTVKKTKLNVTVGDIVILKDAPIHYIGIVERLEVADKHRTSVHVFDFKEMFSIDIPVQSYSGDLGLYLENVLISHFKQSDDTLQNLNYLSIRRDVNIQGELSFETDKIMSLASLMEIITKSYGLRLKTEAVYIRGRVTGIVFHIGEVQRGIKLRSNYQAIQDLVVNDSSSQMVNKLVYYPKSENVIHKTKIEYFMLKNGELTQDKNHPNRYKTVKPKVSYYTDNDYSTLQTKARSEMITSKLDHNITFTIKTDNDVLQPLMNIELGDFIEFINNEQSYDSVVTGIKFNHGFHQATMTLGEYRIKLTEKIQLLNKSVSSVSSHVSIQTTGITDLDGGEF
;
A
#
# COMPACT_ATOMS: atom_id res chain seq x y z
N MET A 1 19.32 -18.72 12.37
CA MET A 1 18.51 -17.51 12.16
C MET A 1 18.23 -16.85 13.50
N GLN A 2 18.38 -15.55 13.58
CA GLN A 2 18.25 -14.76 14.79
C GLN A 2 17.33 -13.57 14.56
N LEU A 3 16.50 -13.22 15.54
CA LEU A 3 15.92 -11.89 15.66
C LEU A 3 16.85 -11.02 16.49
N VAL A 4 17.25 -9.88 15.94
CA VAL A 4 18.04 -8.86 16.60
C VAL A 4 17.15 -7.67 16.89
N PHE A 5 17.16 -7.19 18.14
CA PHE A 5 16.34 -6.09 18.60
C PHE A 5 17.20 -4.84 18.81
N LEU A 6 16.72 -3.74 18.27
CA LEU A 6 17.42 -2.45 18.26
C LEU A 6 16.48 -1.37 18.80
N ASP A 7 17.04 -0.43 19.53
CA ASP A 7 16.33 0.76 19.98
C ASP A 7 15.89 1.61 18.78
N ARG A 8 14.61 1.99 18.73
CA ARG A 8 14.04 2.74 17.63
C ARG A 8 14.66 4.13 17.45
N SER A 9 15.13 4.75 18.51
CA SER A 9 15.64 6.12 18.45
C SER A 9 17.05 6.24 17.86
N ASN A 10 17.89 5.21 18.04
CA ASN A 10 19.32 5.31 17.73
C ASN A 10 19.96 4.02 17.19
N LEU A 11 19.18 2.96 16.96
CA LEU A 11 19.63 1.62 16.57
C LEU A 11 20.61 0.96 17.56
N ALA A 12 20.64 1.42 18.81
CA ALA A 12 21.44 0.74 19.80
C ALA A 12 20.95 -0.71 19.97
N TYR A 13 21.90 -1.63 19.99
CA TYR A 13 21.61 -3.04 20.25
C TYR A 13 20.99 -3.21 21.64
N LYS A 14 19.86 -3.92 21.71
CA LYS A 14 19.17 -4.23 22.97
C LYS A 14 19.27 -5.71 23.35
N ASP A 15 18.93 -6.58 22.41
CA ASP A 15 18.89 -8.02 22.67
C ASP A 15 18.84 -8.83 21.37
N TYR A 16 18.88 -10.16 21.49
CA TYR A 16 18.61 -11.09 20.40
C TYR A 16 17.96 -12.37 20.91
N GLY A 17 17.32 -13.11 19.98
CA GLY A 17 16.81 -14.44 20.23
C GLY A 17 16.91 -15.34 19.00
N TYR A 18 17.19 -16.63 19.22
CA TYR A 18 17.15 -17.62 18.14
C TYR A 18 15.70 -17.94 17.81
N VAL A 19 15.36 -17.79 16.54
CA VAL A 19 14.01 -18.07 16.04
C VAL A 19 13.80 -19.57 15.92
N ASP A 20 12.66 -20.05 16.37
CA ASP A 20 12.19 -21.41 16.13
C ASP A 20 11.87 -21.60 14.64
N SER A 21 11.87 -22.84 14.15
CA SER A 21 11.53 -23.14 12.75
C SER A 21 10.09 -22.79 12.37
N ASN A 22 9.21 -22.69 13.35
CA ASN A 22 7.81 -22.34 13.15
C ASN A 22 7.59 -20.85 13.39
N PHE A 23 7.63 -20.07 12.32
CA PHE A 23 7.35 -18.64 12.33
C PHE A 23 6.46 -18.26 11.12
N GLU A 24 5.83 -17.13 11.22
CA GLU A 24 5.03 -16.53 10.17
C GLU A 24 5.57 -15.15 9.81
N ILE A 25 5.83 -14.92 8.52
CA ILE A 25 6.12 -13.60 7.98
C ILE A 25 5.01 -13.26 6.99
N ALA A 26 4.29 -12.17 7.24
CA ALA A 26 3.26 -11.69 6.37
C ALA A 26 3.56 -10.26 5.96
N LEU A 27 3.62 -10.03 4.65
CA LEU A 27 3.87 -8.74 4.02
C LEU A 27 2.77 -8.46 3.00
N ASP A 28 2.29 -7.24 2.95
CA ASP A 28 1.28 -6.79 2.01
C ASP A 28 1.67 -5.43 1.45
N LEU A 29 1.28 -5.12 0.23
CA LEU A 29 1.67 -3.87 -0.42
C LEU A 29 1.06 -2.64 0.25
N VAL A 30 -0.14 -2.78 0.80
CA VAL A 30 -0.95 -1.68 1.35
C VAL A 30 -1.19 -1.83 2.84
N ILE A 31 -1.57 -3.04 3.24
CA ILE A 31 -2.02 -3.31 4.60
C ILE A 31 -0.81 -3.66 5.46
N ILE A 32 -0.67 -3.02 6.61
CA ILE A 32 0.33 -3.39 7.58
C ILE A 32 -0.03 -4.76 8.12
N GLN A 33 0.81 -5.73 7.81
CA GLN A 33 0.66 -7.10 8.27
C GLN A 33 1.44 -7.34 9.56
N LYS A 34 1.04 -8.41 10.26
CA LYS A 34 1.71 -8.86 11.46
C LYS A 34 2.45 -10.17 11.16
N SER A 35 3.72 -10.17 11.50
CA SER A 35 4.55 -11.37 11.51
C SER A 35 4.68 -11.88 12.94
N ILE A 36 4.84 -13.19 13.12
CA ILE A 36 4.94 -13.82 14.41
C ILE A 36 6.19 -14.70 14.44
N PHE A 37 7.05 -14.44 15.41
CA PHE A 37 8.26 -15.22 15.62
C PHE A 37 8.25 -15.81 17.03
N THR A 38 8.54 -17.09 17.15
CA THR A 38 8.81 -17.70 18.44
C THR A 38 10.32 -17.77 18.65
N VAL A 39 10.82 -17.11 19.68
CA VAL A 39 12.24 -17.11 20.03
C VAL A 39 12.52 -17.97 21.25
N LYS A 40 13.64 -18.71 21.21
CA LYS A 40 14.11 -19.58 22.29
C LYS A 40 14.76 -18.76 23.40
N LYS A 41 13.97 -17.93 24.06
CA LYS A 41 14.38 -17.10 25.20
C LYS A 41 13.15 -16.64 25.96
N THR A 42 13.19 -16.78 27.29
CA THR A 42 12.05 -16.44 28.18
C THR A 42 11.96 -14.97 28.53
N LYS A 43 13.08 -14.28 28.59
CA LYS A 43 13.12 -12.86 28.95
C LYS A 43 13.93 -12.09 27.90
N LEU A 44 13.27 -11.23 27.19
CA LEU A 44 13.88 -10.32 26.24
C LEU A 44 13.95 -8.91 26.84
N ASN A 45 15.10 -8.25 26.68
CA ASN A 45 15.24 -6.83 27.00
C ASN A 45 14.76 -5.97 25.82
N VAL A 46 13.45 -6.02 25.55
CA VAL A 46 12.81 -5.43 24.39
C VAL A 46 11.54 -4.71 24.82
N THR A 47 11.26 -3.61 24.20
CA THR A 47 10.04 -2.81 24.41
C THR A 47 9.22 -2.74 23.13
N VAL A 48 7.92 -2.51 23.27
CA VAL A 48 7.03 -2.22 22.13
C VAL A 48 7.57 -0.99 21.40
N GLY A 49 7.60 -1.06 20.08
CA GLY A 49 8.15 -0.02 19.21
C GLY A 49 9.62 -0.21 18.84
N ASP A 50 10.35 -1.12 19.47
CA ASP A 50 11.73 -1.43 19.08
C ASP A 50 11.78 -2.00 17.65
N ILE A 51 12.89 -1.73 16.95
CA ILE A 51 13.13 -2.29 15.64
C ILE A 51 13.62 -3.72 15.78
N VAL A 52 13.10 -4.58 14.92
CA VAL A 52 13.53 -5.96 14.82
C VAL A 52 14.08 -6.24 13.43
N ILE A 53 15.20 -6.98 13.37
CA ILE A 53 15.82 -7.41 12.14
C ILE A 53 16.02 -8.92 12.18
N LEU A 54 15.66 -9.59 11.08
CA LEU A 54 15.90 -11.01 10.91
C LEU A 54 17.30 -11.21 10.30
N LYS A 55 18.21 -11.76 11.10
CA LYS A 55 19.60 -12.02 10.70
C LYS A 55 19.80 -13.51 10.36
N ASP A 56 20.74 -13.79 9.48
CA ASP A 56 21.07 -15.14 9.02
C ASP A 56 19.85 -15.87 8.39
N ALA A 57 19.04 -15.12 7.66
CA ALA A 57 17.89 -15.58 6.91
C ALA A 57 18.12 -15.40 5.39
N PRO A 58 17.43 -16.15 4.53
CA PRO A 58 17.54 -16.00 3.08
C PRO A 58 16.92 -14.71 2.57
N ILE A 59 16.10 -14.02 3.38
CA ILE A 59 15.42 -12.78 3.03
C ILE A 59 15.86 -11.63 3.95
N HIS A 60 15.72 -10.41 3.46
CA HIS A 60 15.83 -9.22 4.29
C HIS A 60 14.46 -8.90 4.92
N TYR A 61 14.41 -8.88 6.25
CA TYR A 61 13.21 -8.52 6.98
C TYR A 61 13.54 -7.53 8.09
N ILE A 62 12.79 -6.44 8.10
CA ILE A 62 12.82 -5.42 9.15
C ILE A 62 11.40 -5.18 9.60
N GLY A 63 11.18 -5.07 10.90
CA GLY A 63 9.87 -4.79 11.47
C GLY A 63 9.94 -4.00 12.75
N ILE A 64 8.77 -3.77 13.34
CA ILE A 64 8.60 -3.03 14.60
C ILE A 64 7.86 -3.93 15.59
N VAL A 65 8.40 -4.08 16.78
CA VAL A 65 7.79 -4.90 17.83
C VAL A 65 6.43 -4.33 18.23
N GLU A 66 5.39 -5.11 18.03
CA GLU A 66 4.03 -4.80 18.49
C GLU A 66 3.81 -5.22 19.94
N ARG A 67 4.14 -6.47 20.23
CA ARG A 67 3.95 -7.06 21.57
C ARG A 67 4.81 -8.31 21.77
N LEU A 68 4.98 -8.65 23.02
CA LEU A 68 5.68 -9.84 23.47
C LEU A 68 4.72 -10.69 24.32
N GLU A 69 4.71 -11.98 24.08
CA GLU A 69 3.89 -12.94 24.82
C GLU A 69 4.77 -14.11 25.27
N VAL A 70 4.59 -14.56 26.51
CA VAL A 70 5.25 -15.79 26.98
C VAL A 70 4.57 -16.98 26.29
N ALA A 71 5.28 -17.65 25.39
CA ALA A 71 4.76 -18.82 24.70
C ALA A 71 4.80 -20.06 25.61
N ASP A 72 5.91 -20.23 26.34
CA ASP A 72 6.09 -21.27 27.38
C ASP A 72 7.27 -20.94 28.31
N LYS A 73 7.70 -21.92 29.12
CA LYS A 73 8.82 -21.78 30.09
C LYS A 73 10.16 -21.39 29.46
N HIS A 74 10.33 -21.55 28.14
CA HIS A 74 11.61 -21.38 27.44
C HIS A 74 11.51 -20.49 26.22
N ARG A 75 10.31 -20.03 25.88
CA ARG A 75 10.06 -19.33 24.61
C ARG A 75 9.18 -18.11 24.79
N THR A 76 9.44 -17.10 23.97
CA THR A 76 8.64 -15.88 23.86
C THR A 76 8.15 -15.74 22.42
N SER A 77 6.86 -15.50 22.24
CA SER A 77 6.30 -15.07 20.94
C SER A 77 6.47 -13.57 20.80
N VAL A 78 7.05 -13.18 19.67
CA VAL A 78 7.28 -11.78 19.29
C VAL A 78 6.36 -11.47 18.13
N HIS A 79 5.42 -10.57 18.35
CA HIS A 79 4.54 -10.05 17.31
C HIS A 79 5.17 -8.78 16.74
N VAL A 80 5.28 -8.73 15.42
CA VAL A 80 6.05 -7.69 14.71
C VAL A 80 5.19 -7.13 13.60
N PHE A 81 5.02 -5.82 13.55
CA PHE A 81 4.52 -5.14 12.37
C PHE A 81 5.59 -5.07 11.28
N ASP A 82 5.18 -5.13 10.02
CA ASP A 82 6.05 -4.71 8.91
C ASP A 82 6.57 -3.29 9.17
N PHE A 83 7.81 -3.02 8.77
CA PHE A 83 8.44 -1.71 8.95
C PHE A 83 7.66 -0.54 8.31
N LYS A 84 6.79 -0.84 7.37
CA LYS A 84 5.81 0.12 6.81
C LYS A 84 4.85 0.73 7.84
N GLU A 85 4.77 0.17 9.06
CA GLU A 85 4.07 0.83 10.17
C GLU A 85 4.53 2.28 10.36
N MET A 86 5.80 2.57 10.08
CA MET A 86 6.31 3.93 10.12
C MET A 86 5.63 4.89 9.13
N PHE A 87 4.98 4.35 8.10
CA PHE A 87 4.26 5.13 7.07
C PHE A 87 2.77 5.29 7.35
N SER A 88 2.30 4.83 8.52
CA SER A 88 0.91 5.00 8.99
C SER A 88 0.61 6.43 9.46
N ILE A 89 1.51 7.37 9.22
CA ILE A 89 1.33 8.78 9.53
C ILE A 89 0.46 9.46 8.48
N ASP A 90 -0.47 10.27 8.93
CA ASP A 90 -1.29 11.10 8.06
C ASP A 90 -0.50 12.37 7.66
N ILE A 91 -0.46 12.65 6.37
CA ILE A 91 0.24 13.79 5.78
C ILE A 91 -0.69 14.62 4.90
N PRO A 92 -0.54 15.94 4.87
CA PRO A 92 -1.18 16.76 3.86
C PRO A 92 -0.53 16.48 2.51
N VAL A 93 -1.36 16.25 1.50
CA VAL A 93 -0.89 16.02 0.13
C VAL A 93 -1.41 17.11 -0.80
N GLN A 94 -0.58 17.50 -1.74
CA GLN A 94 -0.90 18.49 -2.76
C GLN A 94 -0.71 17.90 -4.15
N SER A 95 -1.45 18.40 -5.11
CA SER A 95 -1.25 18.05 -6.51
C SER A 95 0.17 18.40 -6.92
N TYR A 96 0.82 17.49 -7.65
CA TYR A 96 2.21 17.61 -8.03
C TYR A 96 2.39 17.13 -9.47
N SER A 97 3.20 17.86 -10.24
CA SER A 97 3.63 17.46 -11.59
C SER A 97 5.14 17.58 -11.67
N GLY A 98 5.80 16.50 -12.08
CA GLY A 98 7.26 16.46 -12.19
C GLY A 98 7.84 15.09 -11.81
N ASP A 99 9.07 15.10 -11.26
CA ASP A 99 9.76 13.89 -10.80
C ASP A 99 9.15 13.36 -9.50
N LEU A 100 8.40 12.27 -9.59
CA LEU A 100 7.72 11.63 -8.45
C LEU A 100 8.71 11.00 -7.45
N GLY A 101 9.88 10.59 -7.92
CA GLY A 101 10.95 10.11 -7.02
C GLY A 101 11.45 11.23 -6.12
N LEU A 102 11.68 12.42 -6.68
CA LEU A 102 12.07 13.61 -5.91
C LEU A 102 10.95 14.07 -4.97
N TYR A 103 9.70 14.01 -5.42
CA TYR A 103 8.56 14.33 -4.57
C TYR A 103 8.51 13.43 -3.33
N LEU A 104 8.61 12.11 -3.53
CA LEU A 104 8.60 11.14 -2.43
C LEU A 104 9.83 11.31 -1.51
N GLU A 105 11.01 11.56 -2.06
CA GLU A 105 12.22 11.85 -1.29
C GLU A 105 12.02 13.05 -0.36
N ASN A 106 11.47 14.14 -0.87
CA ASN A 106 11.18 15.34 -0.09
C ASN A 106 10.15 15.09 1.02
N VAL A 107 9.09 14.33 0.73
CA VAL A 107 8.09 13.94 1.73
C VAL A 107 8.74 13.10 2.84
N LEU A 108 9.59 12.14 2.52
CA LEU A 108 10.29 11.32 3.50
C LEU A 108 11.29 12.14 4.34
N ILE A 109 12.03 13.06 3.71
CA ILE A 109 12.97 13.95 4.41
C ILE A 109 12.22 14.82 5.41
N SER A 110 11.15 15.48 4.99
CA SER A 110 10.38 16.39 5.84
C SER A 110 9.80 15.69 7.07
N HIS A 111 9.39 14.43 6.95
CA HIS A 111 8.75 13.72 8.06
C HIS A 111 9.71 12.94 8.95
N PHE A 112 10.81 12.42 8.41
CA PHE A 112 11.69 11.52 9.16
C PHE A 112 13.08 12.09 9.48
N LYS A 113 13.48 13.20 8.84
CA LYS A 113 14.82 13.79 9.03
C LYS A 113 14.81 15.26 9.39
N GLN A 114 13.82 16.00 8.96
CA GLN A 114 13.72 17.46 9.12
C GLN A 114 12.33 17.85 9.62
N SER A 115 11.76 17.03 10.50
CA SER A 115 10.52 17.37 11.21
C SER A 115 10.78 18.51 12.19
N ASP A 116 9.79 19.39 12.36
CA ASP A 116 9.81 20.45 13.40
C ASP A 116 9.91 19.85 14.80
N ASP A 117 9.34 18.66 15.02
CA ASP A 117 9.58 17.86 16.22
C ASP A 117 10.86 17.03 16.06
N THR A 118 11.93 17.50 16.69
CA THR A 118 13.24 16.85 16.62
C THR A 118 13.27 15.42 17.14
N LEU A 119 12.31 15.01 17.98
CA LEU A 119 12.17 13.64 18.48
C LEU A 119 11.68 12.67 17.38
N GLN A 120 11.08 13.19 16.34
CA GLN A 120 10.67 12.40 15.17
C GLN A 120 11.83 12.15 14.19
N ASN A 121 12.91 12.91 14.31
CA ASN A 121 14.04 12.82 13.40
C ASN A 121 14.89 11.57 13.65
N LEU A 122 15.00 10.72 12.64
CA LEU A 122 15.74 9.47 12.68
C LEU A 122 17.13 9.68 12.06
N ASN A 123 18.13 9.97 12.89
CA ASN A 123 19.50 10.27 12.43
C ASN A 123 20.16 9.10 11.70
N TYR A 124 19.74 7.87 11.98
CA TYR A 124 20.24 6.65 11.34
C TYR A 124 19.59 6.36 9.99
N LEU A 125 18.53 7.11 9.64
CA LEU A 125 17.85 6.92 8.37
C LEU A 125 18.57 7.66 7.25
N SER A 126 18.77 6.99 6.13
CA SER A 126 19.17 7.59 4.86
C SER A 126 18.16 7.30 3.77
N ILE A 127 18.03 8.23 2.84
CA ILE A 127 17.12 8.08 1.70
C ILE A 127 17.99 8.12 0.45
N ARG A 128 17.79 7.14 -0.44
CA ARG A 128 18.47 7.02 -1.73
C ARG A 128 17.45 6.96 -2.82
N ARG A 129 17.71 7.68 -3.89
CA ARG A 129 16.87 7.70 -5.07
C ARG A 129 17.73 7.40 -6.31
N ASP A 130 17.35 6.35 -7.02
CA ASP A 130 18.05 5.92 -8.24
C ASP A 130 17.20 6.12 -9.50
N VAL A 131 16.01 6.72 -9.36
CA VAL A 131 15.03 6.85 -10.44
C VAL A 131 14.55 8.28 -10.60
N ASN A 132 14.23 8.64 -11.84
CA ASN A 132 13.55 9.87 -12.22
C ASN A 132 12.32 9.48 -13.04
N ILE A 133 11.16 9.45 -12.40
CA ILE A 133 9.90 9.09 -13.03
C ILE A 133 9.02 10.33 -13.10
N GLN A 134 8.80 10.82 -14.31
CA GLN A 134 7.92 11.95 -14.53
C GLN A 134 6.46 11.49 -14.42
N GLY A 135 5.67 12.23 -13.66
CA GLY A 135 4.26 11.91 -13.44
C GLY A 135 3.48 13.07 -12.85
N GLU A 136 2.19 12.86 -12.73
CA GLU A 136 1.27 13.85 -12.21
C GLU A 136 0.38 13.20 -11.15
N LEU A 137 0.35 13.80 -9.96
CA LEU A 137 -0.53 13.44 -8.85
C LEU A 137 -1.58 14.54 -8.71
N SER A 138 -2.83 14.18 -8.77
CA SER A 138 -3.96 15.11 -8.63
C SER A 138 -4.74 14.77 -7.37
N PHE A 139 -4.79 15.70 -6.44
CA PHE A 139 -5.53 15.58 -5.19
C PHE A 139 -6.50 16.76 -5.04
N GLU A 140 -7.56 16.54 -4.30
CA GLU A 140 -8.43 17.64 -3.87
C GLU A 140 -7.66 18.58 -2.93
N THR A 141 -8.04 19.85 -2.90
CA THR A 141 -7.46 20.82 -1.98
C THR A 141 -7.62 20.34 -0.53
N ASP A 142 -6.59 20.51 0.27
CA ASP A 142 -6.57 20.12 1.70
C ASP A 142 -6.77 18.62 1.95
N LYS A 143 -6.37 17.79 0.98
CA LYS A 143 -6.42 16.33 1.14
C LYS A 143 -5.41 15.88 2.18
N ILE A 144 -5.87 15.10 3.16
CA ILE A 144 -5.02 14.37 4.11
C ILE A 144 -5.13 12.88 3.79
N MET A 145 -4.00 12.20 3.75
CA MET A 145 -3.94 10.73 3.60
C MET A 145 -2.72 10.17 4.31
N SER A 146 -2.72 8.87 4.58
CA SER A 146 -1.51 8.24 5.12
C SER A 146 -0.39 8.22 4.07
N LEU A 147 0.85 8.33 4.52
CA LEU A 147 2.02 8.18 3.65
C LEU A 147 2.01 6.81 2.94
N ALA A 148 1.55 5.75 3.62
CA ALA A 148 1.38 4.43 3.02
C ALA A 148 0.42 4.47 1.82
N SER A 149 -0.72 5.18 1.94
CA SER A 149 -1.68 5.34 0.83
C SER A 149 -1.11 6.15 -0.33
N LEU A 150 -0.31 7.18 -0.04
CA LEU A 150 0.38 7.94 -1.07
C LEU A 150 1.37 7.04 -1.84
N MET A 151 2.17 6.27 -1.12
CA MET A 151 3.12 5.32 -1.73
C MET A 151 2.40 4.27 -2.58
N GLU A 152 1.27 3.77 -2.11
CA GLU A 152 0.42 2.86 -2.88
C GLU A 152 0.02 3.45 -4.24
N ILE A 153 -0.52 4.67 -4.23
CA ILE A 153 -0.92 5.37 -5.46
C ILE A 153 0.26 5.50 -6.42
N ILE A 154 1.42 5.94 -5.91
CA ILE A 154 2.62 6.13 -6.72
C ILE A 154 3.13 4.79 -7.28
N THR A 155 3.14 3.73 -6.48
CA THR A 155 3.57 2.40 -6.92
C THR A 155 2.67 1.87 -8.03
N LYS A 156 1.36 1.94 -7.85
CA LYS A 156 0.40 1.42 -8.83
C LYS A 156 0.39 2.21 -10.13
N SER A 157 0.40 3.54 -10.03
CA SER A 157 0.21 4.39 -11.20
C SER A 157 1.48 4.54 -12.02
N TYR A 158 2.64 4.52 -11.36
CA TYR A 158 3.92 4.87 -11.99
C TYR A 158 4.99 3.79 -11.87
N GLY A 159 4.77 2.77 -11.04
CA GLY A 159 5.73 1.69 -10.82
C GLY A 159 6.94 2.12 -10.00
N LEU A 160 6.80 3.13 -9.16
CA LEU A 160 7.83 3.55 -8.23
C LEU A 160 7.56 2.91 -6.88
N ARG A 161 8.57 2.29 -6.27
CA ARG A 161 8.45 1.66 -4.95
C ARG A 161 9.47 2.19 -3.96
N LEU A 162 9.15 2.00 -2.70
CA LEU A 162 10.08 2.23 -1.59
C LEU A 162 10.49 0.88 -0.99
N LYS A 163 11.78 0.61 -0.99
CA LYS A 163 12.38 -0.55 -0.34
C LYS A 163 13.13 -0.11 0.91
N THR A 164 13.04 -0.91 1.97
CA THR A 164 13.73 -0.65 3.23
C THR A 164 14.85 -1.65 3.42
N GLU A 165 16.06 -1.18 3.64
CA GLU A 165 17.24 -2.02 3.81
C GLU A 165 18.03 -1.61 5.05
N ALA A 166 18.55 -2.60 5.80
CA ALA A 166 19.47 -2.36 6.90
C ALA A 166 20.90 -2.24 6.39
N VAL A 167 21.62 -1.23 6.88
CA VAL A 167 23.05 -1.04 6.58
C VAL A 167 23.89 -1.69 7.66
N TYR A 168 24.81 -2.54 7.22
CA TYR A 168 25.69 -3.26 8.12
C TYR A 168 27.13 -2.77 8.00
N ILE A 169 27.76 -2.46 9.14
CA ILE A 169 29.20 -2.23 9.25
C ILE A 169 29.76 -3.22 10.27
N ARG A 170 30.70 -4.05 9.83
CA ARG A 170 31.32 -5.09 10.68
C ARG A 170 30.29 -5.98 11.39
N GLY A 171 29.20 -6.34 10.69
CA GLY A 171 28.15 -7.21 11.21
C GLY A 171 27.15 -6.55 12.18
N ARG A 172 27.28 -5.23 12.42
CA ARG A 172 26.33 -4.44 13.22
C ARG A 172 25.50 -3.57 12.31
N VAL A 173 24.23 -3.42 12.64
CA VAL A 173 23.34 -2.47 11.97
C VAL A 173 23.70 -1.08 12.42
N THR A 174 23.99 -0.20 11.46
CA THR A 174 24.41 1.19 11.71
C THR A 174 23.45 2.20 11.08
N GLY A 175 22.54 1.75 10.23
CA GLY A 175 21.57 2.60 9.58
C GLY A 175 20.47 1.80 8.91
N ILE A 176 19.46 2.52 8.48
CA ILE A 176 18.38 2.01 7.61
C ILE A 176 18.31 2.93 6.40
N VAL A 177 18.21 2.34 5.22
CA VAL A 177 18.07 3.08 3.96
C VAL A 177 16.67 2.90 3.42
N PHE A 178 16.01 4.00 3.10
CA PHE A 178 14.86 4.02 2.23
C PHE A 178 15.35 4.19 0.78
N HIS A 179 15.17 3.16 0.00
CA HIS A 179 15.59 3.13 -1.39
C HIS A 179 14.39 3.34 -2.30
N ILE A 180 14.34 4.49 -2.97
CA ILE A 180 13.31 4.84 -3.95
C ILE A 180 13.78 4.31 -5.30
N GLY A 181 13.13 3.27 -5.77
CA GLY A 181 13.50 2.56 -7.00
C GLY A 181 12.28 2.32 -7.90
N GLU A 182 12.51 1.63 -9.00
CA GLU A 182 11.47 1.18 -9.90
C GLU A 182 11.06 -0.27 -9.59
N VAL A 183 9.76 -0.58 -9.73
CA VAL A 183 9.27 -1.95 -9.63
C VAL A 183 9.74 -2.75 -10.84
N GLN A 184 10.01 -4.02 -10.64
CA GLN A 184 10.33 -4.92 -11.73
C GLN A 184 9.11 -5.14 -12.62
N ARG A 185 9.32 -5.17 -13.94
CA ARG A 185 8.29 -5.40 -14.95
C ARG A 185 8.71 -6.52 -15.89
N GLY A 186 7.72 -7.08 -16.58
CA GLY A 186 7.99 -8.11 -17.59
C GLY A 186 8.19 -9.52 -17.03
N ILE A 187 7.91 -9.76 -15.76
CA ILE A 187 7.85 -11.09 -15.19
C ILE A 187 6.63 -11.81 -15.78
N LYS A 188 6.87 -12.99 -16.40
CA LYS A 188 5.80 -13.84 -16.92
C LYS A 188 5.73 -15.11 -16.10
N LEU A 189 4.54 -15.40 -15.58
CA LEU A 189 4.29 -16.58 -14.76
C LEU A 189 3.11 -17.36 -15.32
N ARG A 190 3.29 -18.65 -15.50
CA ARG A 190 2.23 -19.56 -15.98
C ARG A 190 1.69 -20.43 -14.86
N SER A 191 0.38 -20.64 -14.84
CA SER A 191 -0.30 -21.47 -13.82
C SER A 191 0.17 -22.92 -13.77
N ASN A 192 0.70 -23.45 -14.88
CA ASN A 192 1.22 -24.81 -14.97
C ASN A 192 2.71 -24.93 -14.54
N TYR A 193 3.30 -23.89 -13.99
CA TYR A 193 4.65 -23.95 -13.44
C TYR A 193 4.69 -24.91 -12.24
N GLN A 194 5.62 -25.86 -12.22
CA GLN A 194 5.63 -26.98 -11.25
C GLN A 194 5.76 -26.53 -9.78
N ALA A 195 6.36 -25.36 -9.53
CA ALA A 195 6.48 -24.83 -8.18
C ALA A 195 5.18 -24.23 -7.65
N ILE A 196 4.20 -23.95 -8.51
CA ILE A 196 2.90 -23.39 -8.12
C ILE A 196 1.98 -24.50 -7.62
N GLN A 197 1.43 -24.29 -6.43
CA GLN A 197 0.46 -25.18 -5.78
C GLN A 197 -0.74 -24.36 -5.29
N ASP A 198 -1.85 -25.01 -4.99
CA ASP A 198 -3.04 -24.42 -4.37
C ASP A 198 -3.51 -23.12 -5.08
N LEU A 199 -3.47 -23.13 -6.41
CA LEU A 199 -3.84 -21.96 -7.22
C LEU A 199 -5.34 -21.67 -7.09
N VAL A 200 -5.67 -20.47 -6.68
CA VAL A 200 -7.03 -19.93 -6.69
C VAL A 200 -7.04 -18.66 -7.52
N VAL A 201 -7.83 -18.64 -8.57
CA VAL A 201 -8.05 -17.47 -9.42
C VAL A 201 -9.47 -16.98 -9.21
N ASN A 202 -9.62 -15.84 -8.56
CA ASN A 202 -10.90 -15.17 -8.41
C ASN A 202 -10.90 -13.96 -9.35
N ASP A 203 -11.62 -14.08 -10.44
CA ASP A 203 -11.85 -12.98 -11.38
C ASP A 203 -13.16 -12.29 -11.01
N SER A 204 -13.04 -11.19 -10.28
CA SER A 204 -14.18 -10.35 -9.92
C SER A 204 -14.34 -9.18 -10.90
N SER A 205 -14.37 -9.49 -12.21
CA SER A 205 -14.65 -8.49 -13.27
C SER A 205 -15.90 -7.63 -12.99
N SER A 206 -16.63 -7.97 -11.94
CA SER A 206 -17.79 -7.23 -11.44
C SER A 206 -17.49 -5.83 -10.90
N GLN A 207 -16.26 -5.51 -10.53
CA GLN A 207 -15.89 -4.21 -9.91
C GLN A 207 -15.07 -3.29 -10.83
N MET A 208 -14.59 -3.79 -11.96
CA MET A 208 -13.79 -2.99 -12.88
C MET A 208 -14.57 -1.79 -13.43
N VAL A 209 -14.13 -0.58 -13.09
CA VAL A 209 -14.67 0.65 -13.67
C VAL A 209 -13.98 0.90 -15.01
N ASN A 210 -14.71 0.89 -16.10
CA ASN A 210 -14.18 1.15 -17.43
C ASN A 210 -14.85 2.34 -18.14
N LYS A 211 -15.73 3.04 -17.41
CA LYS A 211 -16.32 4.31 -17.79
C LYS A 211 -16.40 5.23 -16.58
N LEU A 212 -15.87 6.43 -16.68
CA LEU A 212 -16.06 7.50 -15.70
C LEU A 212 -16.91 8.61 -16.31
N VAL A 213 -17.87 9.08 -15.53
CA VAL A 213 -18.74 10.18 -15.93
C VAL A 213 -18.62 11.27 -14.86
N TYR A 214 -18.07 12.41 -15.27
CA TYR A 214 -17.92 13.57 -14.40
C TYR A 214 -19.02 14.58 -14.67
N TYR A 215 -19.69 15.02 -13.62
CA TYR A 215 -20.65 16.12 -13.65
C TYR A 215 -20.07 17.35 -12.96
N PRO A 216 -20.33 18.56 -13.45
CA PRO A 216 -19.91 19.78 -12.76
C PRO A 216 -20.63 19.91 -11.42
N LYS A 217 -19.89 20.28 -10.37
CA LYS A 217 -20.41 20.53 -9.01
C LYS A 217 -21.08 21.92 -8.97
N SER A 218 -22.22 22.09 -9.61
CA SER A 218 -23.00 23.34 -9.62
C SER A 218 -24.48 23.03 -9.47
N GLU A 219 -25.25 23.98 -8.98
CA GLU A 219 -26.67 23.82 -8.62
C GLU A 219 -27.59 23.39 -9.78
N ASN A 220 -27.17 23.50 -11.03
CA ASN A 220 -27.96 23.14 -12.23
C ASN A 220 -27.36 21.98 -13.01
N VAL A 221 -27.02 20.91 -12.36
CA VAL A 221 -26.23 19.79 -12.88
C VAL A 221 -26.94 18.98 -13.97
N ILE A 222 -28.26 18.93 -13.98
CA ILE A 222 -29.04 17.99 -14.84
C ILE A 222 -28.91 18.31 -16.34
N HIS A 223 -28.57 19.52 -16.70
CA HIS A 223 -28.51 19.98 -18.09
C HIS A 223 -27.12 20.39 -18.59
N LYS A 224 -26.06 20.23 -17.78
CA LYS A 224 -24.72 20.66 -18.17
C LYS A 224 -23.88 19.51 -18.75
N THR A 225 -22.90 19.88 -19.52
CA THR A 225 -22.00 19.00 -20.27
C THR A 225 -21.26 18.06 -19.33
N LYS A 226 -21.66 16.81 -19.30
CA LYS A 226 -20.89 15.74 -18.63
C LYS A 226 -19.64 15.44 -19.43
N ILE A 227 -18.57 15.10 -18.73
CA ILE A 227 -17.32 14.64 -19.33
C ILE A 227 -17.24 13.13 -19.11
N GLU A 228 -17.03 12.40 -20.19
CA GLU A 228 -16.96 10.94 -20.15
C GLU A 228 -15.58 10.46 -20.58
N TYR A 229 -14.98 9.59 -19.79
CA TYR A 229 -13.77 8.87 -20.12
C TYR A 229 -14.05 7.38 -20.19
N PHE A 230 -13.43 6.71 -21.14
CA PHE A 230 -13.54 5.27 -21.34
C PHE A 230 -12.16 4.64 -21.33
N MET A 231 -12.00 3.53 -20.62
CA MET A 231 -10.79 2.74 -20.66
C MET A 231 -10.81 1.83 -21.89
N LEU A 232 -9.72 1.80 -22.59
CA LEU A 232 -9.45 0.87 -23.68
C LEU A 232 -8.83 -0.42 -23.15
N LYS A 233 -8.90 -1.50 -23.93
CA LYS A 233 -8.31 -2.79 -23.57
C LYS A 233 -6.79 -2.73 -23.36
N ASN A 234 -6.10 -1.79 -24.02
CA ASN A 234 -4.66 -1.54 -23.82
C ASN A 234 -4.34 -0.64 -22.62
N GLY A 235 -5.36 -0.23 -21.85
CA GLY A 235 -5.18 0.61 -20.66
C GLY A 235 -5.12 2.12 -20.93
N GLU A 236 -5.24 2.55 -22.18
CA GLU A 236 -5.34 3.96 -22.53
C GLU A 236 -6.75 4.50 -22.28
N LEU A 237 -6.87 5.81 -22.12
CA LEU A 237 -8.15 6.49 -21.99
C LEU A 237 -8.55 7.18 -23.28
N THR A 238 -9.84 7.17 -23.56
CA THR A 238 -10.45 7.92 -24.67
C THR A 238 -11.75 8.58 -24.23
N GLN A 239 -12.12 9.67 -24.86
CA GLN A 239 -13.45 10.27 -24.78
C GLN A 239 -14.36 9.81 -25.94
N ASP A 240 -13.79 9.13 -26.93
CA ASP A 240 -14.57 8.57 -28.05
C ASP A 240 -15.38 7.37 -27.59
N LYS A 241 -16.68 7.57 -27.48
CA LYS A 241 -17.66 6.52 -27.11
C LYS A 241 -17.76 5.38 -28.13
N ASN A 242 -17.30 5.58 -29.36
CA ASN A 242 -17.38 4.60 -30.44
C ASN A 242 -16.04 3.91 -30.73
N HIS A 243 -15.00 4.17 -29.91
CA HIS A 243 -13.68 3.61 -30.14
C HIS A 243 -13.69 2.07 -30.15
N PRO A 244 -13.11 1.40 -31.17
CA PRO A 244 -13.25 -0.04 -31.39
C PRO A 244 -12.62 -0.91 -30.30
N ASN A 245 -11.58 -0.37 -29.62
CA ASN A 245 -10.87 -1.10 -28.54
C ASN A 245 -11.51 -0.95 -27.16
N ARG A 246 -12.73 -0.42 -27.05
CA ARG A 246 -13.45 -0.36 -25.79
C ARG A 246 -13.92 -1.75 -25.33
N TYR A 247 -14.11 -1.88 -24.01
CA TYR A 247 -14.77 -3.05 -23.45
C TYR A 247 -16.23 -3.11 -23.93
N LYS A 248 -16.70 -4.31 -24.28
CA LYS A 248 -18.10 -4.52 -24.69
C LYS A 248 -19.07 -4.30 -23.54
N THR A 249 -18.69 -4.75 -22.33
CA THR A 249 -19.47 -4.51 -21.12
C THR A 249 -19.04 -3.23 -20.46
N VAL A 250 -19.98 -2.29 -20.28
CA VAL A 250 -19.71 -0.98 -19.69
C VAL A 250 -20.05 -0.99 -18.22
N LYS A 251 -19.08 -0.59 -17.38
CA LYS A 251 -19.26 -0.43 -15.93
C LYS A 251 -18.94 1.00 -15.55
N PRO A 252 -19.97 1.83 -15.37
CA PRO A 252 -19.80 3.26 -15.12
C PRO A 252 -19.60 3.53 -13.63
N LYS A 253 -18.77 4.53 -13.34
CA LYS A 253 -18.72 5.25 -12.06
C LYS A 253 -19.02 6.72 -12.35
N VAL A 254 -19.79 7.34 -11.48
CA VAL A 254 -20.13 8.77 -11.57
C VAL A 254 -19.40 9.53 -10.48
N SER A 255 -18.88 10.70 -10.83
CA SER A 255 -18.18 11.59 -9.91
C SER A 255 -18.52 13.05 -10.23
N TYR A 256 -18.15 13.97 -9.35
CA TYR A 256 -18.31 15.41 -9.57
C TYR A 256 -16.95 16.07 -9.76
N TYR A 257 -16.92 17.19 -10.50
CA TYR A 257 -15.74 18.03 -10.64
C TYR A 257 -16.08 19.51 -10.39
N THR A 258 -15.07 20.27 -10.01
CA THR A 258 -15.11 21.74 -9.93
C THR A 258 -14.35 22.32 -11.12
N ASP A 259 -14.55 23.61 -11.40
CA ASP A 259 -13.86 24.29 -12.51
C ASP A 259 -12.33 24.24 -12.33
N ASN A 260 -11.85 24.19 -11.08
CA ASN A 260 -10.42 24.04 -10.78
C ASN A 260 -9.87 22.67 -11.13
N ASP A 261 -10.72 21.63 -11.20
CA ASP A 261 -10.31 20.25 -11.49
C ASP A 261 -10.27 19.95 -12.99
N TYR A 262 -10.78 20.86 -13.84
CA TYR A 262 -11.00 20.58 -15.27
C TYR A 262 -9.72 20.13 -15.99
N SER A 263 -8.58 20.77 -15.71
CA SER A 263 -7.29 20.44 -16.33
C SER A 263 -6.72 19.10 -15.88
N THR A 264 -7.15 18.59 -14.73
CA THR A 264 -6.61 17.37 -14.11
C THR A 264 -7.56 16.17 -14.23
N LEU A 265 -8.77 16.36 -14.79
CA LEU A 265 -9.78 15.30 -14.86
C LEU A 265 -9.31 14.05 -15.61
N GLN A 266 -8.53 14.20 -16.68
CA GLN A 266 -8.02 13.06 -17.43
C GLN A 266 -7.06 12.22 -16.59
N THR A 267 -6.16 12.87 -15.85
CA THR A 267 -5.22 12.20 -14.95
C THR A 267 -5.95 11.51 -13.79
N LYS A 268 -6.94 12.20 -13.21
CA LYS A 268 -7.81 11.65 -12.17
C LYS A 268 -8.58 10.42 -12.68
N ALA A 269 -9.16 10.52 -13.88
CA ALA A 269 -9.85 9.41 -14.53
C ALA A 269 -8.92 8.22 -14.79
N ARG A 270 -7.69 8.49 -15.22
CA ARG A 270 -6.68 7.45 -15.45
C ARG A 270 -6.34 6.73 -14.15
N SER A 271 -6.06 7.48 -13.09
CA SER A 271 -5.76 6.92 -11.76
C SER A 271 -6.91 6.07 -11.24
N GLU A 272 -8.15 6.59 -11.26
CA GLU A 272 -9.32 5.87 -10.77
C GLU A 272 -9.62 4.57 -11.56
N MET A 273 -9.45 4.59 -12.88
CA MET A 273 -9.71 3.40 -13.71
C MET A 273 -8.58 2.38 -13.63
N ILE A 274 -7.32 2.81 -13.55
CA ILE A 274 -6.17 1.89 -13.40
C ILE A 274 -6.26 1.17 -12.07
N THR A 275 -6.61 1.88 -10.99
CA THR A 275 -6.80 1.23 -9.68
C THR A 275 -7.93 0.22 -9.68
N SER A 276 -8.95 0.38 -10.52
CA SER A 276 -10.04 -0.57 -10.66
C SER A 276 -9.74 -1.74 -11.62
N LYS A 277 -8.70 -1.63 -12.47
CA LYS A 277 -8.33 -2.68 -13.43
C LYS A 277 -7.72 -3.93 -12.76
N LEU A 278 -7.28 -3.80 -11.51
CA LEU A 278 -6.70 -4.87 -10.71
C LEU A 278 -7.76 -5.67 -9.94
N ASP A 279 -8.93 -5.92 -10.53
CA ASP A 279 -10.06 -6.55 -9.84
C ASP A 279 -10.07 -8.10 -9.86
N HIS A 280 -8.94 -8.68 -10.18
CA HIS A 280 -8.72 -10.11 -9.99
C HIS A 280 -7.84 -10.38 -8.77
N ASN A 281 -8.10 -11.46 -8.07
CA ASN A 281 -7.28 -11.94 -6.97
C ASN A 281 -6.78 -13.36 -7.33
N ILE A 282 -5.47 -13.46 -7.51
CA ILE A 282 -4.81 -14.72 -7.78
C ILE A 282 -3.96 -15.06 -6.56
N THR A 283 -4.26 -16.17 -5.92
CA THR A 283 -3.51 -16.65 -4.76
C THR A 283 -2.96 -18.03 -5.06
N PHE A 284 -1.71 -18.26 -4.78
CA PHE A 284 -1.07 -19.56 -4.95
C PHE A 284 0.06 -19.74 -3.95
N THR A 285 0.41 -20.98 -3.69
CA THR A 285 1.56 -21.36 -2.87
C THR A 285 2.74 -21.71 -3.76
N ILE A 286 3.92 -21.22 -3.41
CA ILE A 286 5.17 -21.56 -4.09
C ILE A 286 6.10 -22.28 -3.11
N LYS A 287 6.71 -23.39 -3.55
CA LYS A 287 7.86 -23.96 -2.88
C LYS A 287 9.08 -23.09 -3.16
N THR A 288 9.79 -22.68 -2.13
CA THR A 288 10.94 -21.74 -2.24
C THR A 288 12.27 -22.42 -2.56
N ASP A 289 12.30 -23.73 -2.68
CA ASP A 289 13.44 -24.53 -3.09
C ASP A 289 13.69 -24.54 -4.61
N ASN A 290 13.00 -23.65 -5.34
CA ASN A 290 13.19 -23.49 -6.78
C ASN A 290 14.04 -22.25 -7.10
N ASP A 291 14.79 -22.30 -8.20
CA ASP A 291 15.71 -21.23 -8.61
C ASP A 291 15.02 -20.09 -9.38
N VAL A 292 13.75 -20.24 -9.75
CA VAL A 292 13.05 -19.30 -10.65
C VAL A 292 12.23 -18.28 -9.88
N LEU A 293 11.50 -18.74 -8.87
CA LEU A 293 10.59 -17.90 -8.09
C LEU A 293 10.97 -17.94 -6.62
N GLN A 294 11.68 -16.91 -6.20
CA GLN A 294 12.11 -16.75 -4.81
C GLN A 294 11.51 -15.48 -4.24
N PRO A 295 10.37 -15.58 -3.52
CA PRO A 295 9.71 -14.43 -2.91
C PRO A 295 10.65 -13.65 -1.99
N LEU A 296 10.63 -12.32 -2.10
CA LEU A 296 11.51 -11.36 -1.42
C LEU A 296 13.01 -11.46 -1.80
N MET A 297 13.35 -12.21 -2.83
CA MET A 297 14.69 -12.25 -3.41
C MET A 297 14.69 -11.77 -4.86
N ASN A 298 13.89 -12.39 -5.72
CA ASN A 298 13.78 -12.02 -7.14
C ASN A 298 12.36 -11.57 -7.53
N ILE A 299 11.38 -11.70 -6.62
CA ILE A 299 10.04 -11.17 -6.76
C ILE A 299 9.69 -10.47 -5.46
N GLU A 300 9.31 -9.19 -5.55
CA GLU A 300 9.02 -8.35 -4.40
C GLU A 300 7.60 -7.76 -4.49
N LEU A 301 7.11 -7.22 -3.37
CA LEU A 301 5.85 -6.48 -3.36
C LEU A 301 5.88 -5.31 -4.34
N GLY A 302 4.81 -5.15 -5.11
CA GLY A 302 4.67 -4.11 -6.11
C GLY A 302 5.17 -4.50 -7.50
N ASP A 303 5.88 -5.62 -7.68
CA ASP A 303 6.32 -6.07 -8.99
C ASP A 303 5.15 -6.42 -9.91
N PHE A 304 5.28 -6.08 -11.20
CA PHE A 304 4.28 -6.37 -12.20
C PHE A 304 4.52 -7.74 -12.83
N ILE A 305 3.50 -8.59 -12.79
CA ILE A 305 3.51 -9.95 -13.29
C ILE A 305 2.42 -10.12 -14.33
N GLU A 306 2.78 -10.60 -15.52
CA GLU A 306 1.84 -11.18 -16.47
C GLU A 306 1.57 -12.64 -16.06
N PHE A 307 0.44 -12.87 -15.40
CA PHE A 307 0.04 -14.23 -14.99
C PHE A 307 -0.84 -14.87 -16.05
N ILE A 308 -0.43 -16.02 -16.56
CA ILE A 308 -1.13 -16.75 -17.62
C ILE A 308 -1.76 -18.01 -17.01
N ASN A 309 -3.09 -18.05 -16.99
CA ASN A 309 -3.86 -19.23 -16.57
C ASN A 309 -4.65 -19.77 -17.76
N ASN A 310 -4.31 -20.97 -18.21
CA ASN A 310 -4.76 -21.54 -19.46
C ASN A 310 -4.43 -20.58 -20.63
N GLU A 311 -5.42 -20.08 -21.33
CA GLU A 311 -5.25 -19.11 -22.43
C GLU A 311 -5.52 -17.66 -22.01
N GLN A 312 -5.87 -17.42 -20.74
CA GLN A 312 -6.17 -16.10 -20.23
C GLN A 312 -4.94 -15.48 -19.56
N SER A 313 -4.63 -14.24 -19.95
CA SER A 313 -3.54 -13.46 -19.37
C SER A 313 -4.10 -12.37 -18.44
N TYR A 314 -3.48 -12.24 -17.26
CA TYR A 314 -3.80 -11.26 -16.24
C TYR A 314 -2.57 -10.37 -16.01
N ASP A 315 -2.72 -9.07 -16.24
CA ASP A 315 -1.74 -8.07 -15.82
C ASP A 315 -1.93 -7.82 -14.33
N SER A 316 -1.04 -8.31 -13.51
CA SER A 316 -1.17 -8.35 -12.05
C SER A 316 -0.02 -7.63 -11.36
N VAL A 317 -0.22 -7.27 -10.10
CA VAL A 317 0.81 -6.76 -9.19
C VAL A 317 0.94 -7.71 -8.01
N VAL A 318 2.14 -7.93 -7.51
CA VAL A 318 2.37 -8.67 -6.27
C VAL A 318 1.87 -7.83 -5.10
N THR A 319 0.75 -8.22 -4.52
CA THR A 319 0.11 -7.48 -3.42
C THR A 319 0.37 -8.08 -2.06
N GLY A 320 0.70 -9.37 -1.99
CA GLY A 320 0.98 -10.04 -0.73
C GLY A 320 1.98 -11.18 -0.86
N ILE A 321 2.82 -11.34 0.16
CA ILE A 321 3.75 -12.45 0.32
C ILE A 321 3.66 -12.93 1.76
N LYS A 322 3.39 -14.23 1.94
CA LYS A 322 3.27 -14.82 3.27
C LYS A 322 4.08 -16.11 3.36
N PHE A 323 5.00 -16.18 4.30
CA PHE A 323 5.69 -17.40 4.68
C PHE A 323 5.00 -17.99 5.92
N ASN A 324 4.62 -19.26 5.82
CA ASN A 324 4.04 -20.03 6.93
C ASN A 324 4.98 -21.19 7.25
N HIS A 325 5.19 -21.46 8.52
CA HIS A 325 6.04 -22.57 8.98
C HIS A 325 7.47 -22.58 8.40
N GLY A 326 8.10 -21.40 8.40
CA GLY A 326 9.45 -21.23 7.91
C GLY A 326 9.51 -20.81 6.43
N PHE A 327 10.68 -20.97 5.81
CA PHE A 327 10.94 -20.52 4.43
C PHE A 327 10.72 -21.57 3.35
N HIS A 328 10.15 -22.74 3.67
CA HIS A 328 9.95 -23.81 2.68
C HIS A 328 8.87 -23.51 1.65
N GLN A 329 7.90 -22.71 2.04
CA GLN A 329 6.78 -22.32 1.21
C GLN A 329 6.43 -20.86 1.43
N ALA A 330 6.00 -20.21 0.35
CA ALA A 330 5.42 -18.88 0.41
C ALA A 330 4.08 -18.86 -0.32
N THR A 331 3.07 -18.24 0.30
CA THR A 331 1.82 -17.91 -0.37
C THR A 331 1.96 -16.53 -1.00
N MET A 332 1.74 -16.44 -2.29
CA MET A 332 1.74 -15.19 -3.05
C MET A 332 0.32 -14.77 -3.39
N THR A 333 0.05 -13.49 -3.30
CA THR A 333 -1.19 -12.88 -3.72
C THR A 333 -0.88 -11.86 -4.82
N LEU A 334 -1.55 -12.00 -5.95
CA LEU A 334 -1.46 -11.09 -7.09
C LEU A 334 -2.80 -10.41 -7.32
N GLY A 335 -2.77 -9.18 -7.79
CA GLY A 335 -3.97 -8.44 -8.20
C GLY A 335 -4.52 -7.57 -7.09
N GLU A 336 -5.72 -7.85 -6.64
CA GLU A 336 -6.55 -6.94 -5.87
C GLU A 336 -6.02 -6.61 -4.47
N TYR A 337 -6.24 -5.35 -4.06
CA TYR A 337 -6.02 -4.88 -2.71
C TYR A 337 -7.11 -5.37 -1.77
N ARG A 338 -6.75 -6.18 -0.79
CA ARG A 338 -7.65 -6.51 0.31
C ARG A 338 -7.73 -5.35 1.30
N ILE A 339 -8.58 -4.39 1.03
CA ILE A 339 -9.03 -3.49 2.11
C ILE A 339 -9.93 -4.33 3.01
N LYS A 340 -9.48 -4.59 4.25
CA LYS A 340 -10.32 -5.27 5.25
C LYS A 340 -11.62 -4.46 5.40
N LEU A 341 -12.74 -5.14 5.58
CA LEU A 341 -14.06 -4.49 5.75
C LEU A 341 -14.03 -3.38 6.82
N THR A 342 -13.28 -3.58 7.89
CA THR A 342 -13.05 -2.60 8.96
C THR A 342 -12.34 -1.34 8.47
N GLU A 343 -11.37 -1.45 7.59
CA GLU A 343 -10.65 -0.30 7.01
C GLU A 343 -11.50 0.41 5.97
N LYS A 344 -12.28 -0.34 5.20
CA LYS A 344 -13.27 0.21 4.26
C LYS A 344 -14.33 1.02 5.00
N ILE A 345 -14.79 0.54 6.17
CA ILE A 345 -15.71 1.27 7.05
C ILE A 345 -15.04 2.51 7.64
N GLN A 346 -13.76 2.43 8.05
CA GLN A 346 -13.01 3.59 8.55
C GLN A 346 -12.78 4.64 7.47
N LEU A 347 -12.46 4.23 6.23
CA LEU A 347 -12.33 5.13 5.08
C LEU A 347 -13.68 5.78 4.72
N LEU A 348 -14.77 5.03 4.76
CA LEU A 348 -16.13 5.55 4.56
C LEU A 348 -16.52 6.51 5.68
N ASN A 349 -16.24 6.18 6.94
CA ASN A 349 -16.52 7.05 8.08
C ASN A 349 -15.67 8.34 8.06
N LYS A 350 -14.40 8.26 7.64
CA LYS A 350 -13.56 9.45 7.42
C LYS A 350 -14.11 10.32 6.27
N SER A 351 -14.61 9.74 5.20
CA SER A 351 -15.25 10.50 4.10
C SER A 351 -16.58 11.13 4.50
N VAL A 352 -17.36 10.46 5.36
CA VAL A 352 -18.63 10.99 5.89
C VAL A 352 -18.37 12.10 6.92
N SER A 353 -17.35 11.98 7.77
CA SER A 353 -17.00 13.02 8.74
C SER A 353 -16.46 14.29 8.07
N SER A 354 -15.77 14.17 6.92
CA SER A 354 -15.34 15.34 6.15
C SER A 354 -16.49 16.05 5.44
N VAL A 355 -17.60 15.36 5.15
CA VAL A 355 -18.82 15.96 4.59
C VAL A 355 -19.66 16.62 5.66
N SER A 356 -19.69 16.10 6.89
CA SER A 356 -20.49 16.68 7.99
C SER A 356 -19.90 17.95 8.61
N SER A 357 -18.61 18.24 8.40
CA SER A 357 -17.99 19.48 8.92
C SER A 357 -18.34 20.76 8.14
N HIS A 358 -19.06 20.64 7.01
CA HIS A 358 -19.49 21.81 6.23
C HIS A 358 -21.00 22.10 6.26
N VAL A 359 -21.77 21.39 7.08
CA VAL A 359 -23.17 21.78 7.35
C VAL A 359 -23.18 22.56 8.64
N SER A 360 -22.86 23.85 8.60
CA SER A 360 -23.28 24.80 9.62
C SER A 360 -24.77 24.95 9.48
N ILE A 361 -25.54 24.31 10.36
CA ILE A 361 -26.94 24.59 10.57
C ILE A 361 -26.99 26.01 11.13
N GLN A 362 -27.30 26.98 10.28
CA GLN A 362 -27.83 28.24 10.76
C GLN A 362 -29.20 27.93 11.38
N THR A 363 -29.24 27.75 12.70
CA THR A 363 -30.46 27.86 13.48
C THR A 363 -30.86 29.34 13.48
N THR A 364 -31.62 29.75 12.47
CA THR A 364 -32.46 30.95 12.61
C THR A 364 -33.46 30.68 13.71
N GLY A 365 -33.30 31.43 14.80
CA GLY A 365 -34.18 31.35 15.94
C GLY A 365 -35.64 31.58 15.52
N ILE A 366 -36.49 30.63 15.86
CA ILE A 366 -37.90 30.86 16.03
C ILE A 366 -38.12 31.04 17.54
N THR A 367 -38.01 32.28 17.98
CA THR A 367 -38.67 32.75 19.21
C THR A 367 -40.11 33.01 18.83
N ASP A 368 -40.97 32.41 19.58
CA ASP A 368 -42.41 32.60 19.85
C ASP A 368 -43.23 31.32 19.56
N LEU A 369 -43.38 30.54 20.59
CA LEU A 369 -44.62 29.81 20.82
C LEU A 369 -45.15 30.26 22.15
N ASP A 370 -46.14 31.16 22.01
CA ASP A 370 -46.98 31.66 23.05
C ASP A 370 -47.76 30.53 23.74
N GLY A 371 -47.87 30.63 25.05
CA GLY A 371 -48.61 29.68 25.85
C GLY A 371 -50.10 29.77 25.62
N GLY A 372 -50.70 28.62 25.32
CA GLY A 372 -52.12 28.41 25.33
C GLY A 372 -52.48 27.30 26.31
N GLU A 373 -53.02 27.67 27.47
CA GLU A 373 -53.68 26.76 28.39
C GLU A 373 -54.82 25.99 27.67
N PHE A 374 -54.87 24.69 27.88
CA PHE A 374 -56.06 23.93 28.31
C PHE A 374 -55.64 22.57 28.82
#